data_64c91b7a1314d9bf4c718fcfe0f52ca1
#
_entry.id   64c91b7a1314d9bf4c718fcfe0f52ca1
#
_cell.length_a   1.000
_cell.length_b   1.000
_cell.length_c   1.000
_cell.angle_alpha   90.00
_cell.angle_beta   90.00
_cell.angle_gamma   90.00
#
_symmetry.space_group_name_H-M   'P 1'
#
loop_
_entity.id
_entity.type
_entity.pdbx_description
1 polymer ?
#
loop_
_entity_poly.entity_id
_entity_poly.type
_entity_poly.pdbx_seq_one_letter_code
_entity_poly.pdbx_strand_id
1 'polypeptide(L)'
;MFFANKLGLLDYDVEEVFNWSMKLLEANLNAVENMSVSVEQTLNEYLYDNYSNILMIKSTDDLRSKQGESNGLDKLVIPDAVPKIKLVARYETDLKKVYLLPKPLKLWCSAQQINYSAFLSDLKAKMGAKRDKVRLGKGTLLKLEPQDVIVVTMKSFDEKRGEQDDVEAEV
;
A
#
# COMPACT_ATOMS: atom_id res chain seq x y z
N MET A 1 11.00 34.72 27.06
CA MET A 1 10.77 35.77 26.04
C MET A 1 9.79 36.83 26.49
N PHE A 2 8.60 36.50 26.92
CA PHE A 2 7.55 37.46 27.35
C PHE A 2 8.02 38.51 28.42
N PHE A 3 8.81 38.07 29.43
CA PHE A 3 9.34 38.97 30.45
C PHE A 3 10.43 39.92 29.91
N ALA A 4 11.25 39.47 28.97
CA ALA A 4 12.31 40.31 28.39
C ALA A 4 11.73 41.44 27.54
N ASN A 5 10.63 41.20 26.83
CA ASN A 5 9.88 42.23 26.10
C ASN A 5 9.24 43.23 27.07
N LYS A 6 8.58 42.74 28.13
CA LYS A 6 7.98 43.58 29.18
C LYS A 6 9.03 44.49 29.91
N LEU A 7 10.27 44.05 29.97
CA LEU A 7 11.39 44.80 30.55
C LEU A 7 12.08 45.74 29.55
N GLY A 8 11.61 45.83 28.31
CA GLY A 8 12.20 46.65 27.27
C GLY A 8 13.60 46.19 26.82
N LEU A 9 13.95 44.92 27.09
CA LEU A 9 15.22 44.32 26.67
C LEU A 9 15.19 43.80 25.23
N LEU A 10 13.98 43.63 24.65
CA LEU A 10 13.74 43.17 23.29
C LEU A 10 12.71 44.07 22.64
N ASP A 11 13.03 44.60 21.48
CA ASP A 11 12.20 45.55 20.72
C ASP A 11 11.52 44.85 19.54
N TYR A 12 10.70 43.81 19.88
CA TYR A 12 9.85 43.14 18.87
C TYR A 12 8.53 42.71 19.49
N ASP A 13 7.49 42.67 18.65
CA ASP A 13 6.18 42.22 19.03
C ASP A 13 6.16 40.67 19.13
N VAL A 14 5.97 40.16 20.37
CA VAL A 14 5.94 38.72 20.66
C VAL A 14 4.78 38.05 19.95
N GLU A 15 3.64 38.72 19.79
CA GLU A 15 2.44 38.21 19.15
C GLU A 15 2.67 38.09 17.63
N GLU A 16 3.34 39.07 17.04
CA GLU A 16 3.70 39.01 15.62
C GLU A 16 4.68 37.85 15.32
N VAL A 17 5.70 37.68 16.16
CA VAL A 17 6.66 36.55 16.03
C VAL A 17 5.95 35.19 16.19
N PHE A 18 5.01 35.09 17.15
CA PHE A 18 4.24 33.88 17.34
C PHE A 18 3.39 33.56 16.10
N ASN A 19 2.65 34.55 15.60
CA ASN A 19 1.82 34.40 14.41
C ASN A 19 2.62 34.04 13.16
N TRP A 20 3.81 34.64 13.00
CA TRP A 20 4.72 34.27 11.92
C TRP A 20 5.22 32.83 12.05
N SER A 21 5.59 32.41 13.28
CA SER A 21 6.04 31.04 13.55
C SER A 21 4.94 30.02 13.26
N MET A 22 3.67 30.32 13.58
CA MET A 22 2.54 29.45 13.28
C MET A 22 2.30 29.33 11.78
N LYS A 23 2.35 30.43 11.03
CA LYS A 23 2.25 30.40 9.56
C LYS A 23 3.38 29.59 8.91
N LEU A 24 4.59 29.73 9.43
CA LEU A 24 5.74 28.94 8.94
C LEU A 24 5.57 27.44 9.22
N LEU A 25 5.04 27.09 10.40
CA LEU A 25 4.73 25.70 10.76
C LEU A 25 3.67 25.10 9.83
N GLU A 26 2.59 25.82 9.59
CA GLU A 26 1.53 25.39 8.66
C GLU A 26 2.06 25.23 7.23
N ALA A 27 2.87 26.17 6.75
CA ALA A 27 3.50 26.08 5.43
C ALA A 27 4.43 24.87 5.32
N ASN A 28 5.22 24.57 6.37
CA ASN A 28 6.09 23.41 6.40
C ASN A 28 5.30 22.09 6.46
N LEU A 29 4.20 22.02 7.23
CA LEU A 29 3.33 20.84 7.26
C LEU A 29 2.72 20.58 5.90
N ASN A 30 2.18 21.58 5.23
CA ASN A 30 1.62 21.47 3.89
C ASN A 30 2.70 21.05 2.85
N ALA A 31 3.93 21.56 2.98
CA ALA A 31 5.03 21.17 2.11
C ALA A 31 5.40 19.69 2.30
N VAL A 32 5.45 19.21 3.56
CA VAL A 32 5.72 17.79 3.87
C VAL A 32 4.59 16.88 3.37
N GLU A 33 3.34 17.28 3.52
CA GLU A 33 2.18 16.53 2.99
C GLU A 33 2.23 16.43 1.46
N ASN A 34 2.57 17.52 0.78
CA ASN A 34 2.70 17.55 -0.68
C ASN A 34 3.94 16.77 -1.19
N MET A 35 4.98 16.63 -0.37
CA MET A 35 6.17 15.81 -0.67
C MET A 35 5.97 14.32 -0.33
N SER A 36 4.92 13.96 0.40
CA SER A 36 4.68 12.57 0.74
C SER A 36 4.35 11.79 -0.53
N VAL A 37 5.24 10.88 -0.92
CA VAL A 37 4.99 9.90 -1.98
C VAL A 37 3.69 9.17 -1.66
N SER A 38 2.79 9.10 -2.62
CA SER A 38 1.52 8.39 -2.42
C SER A 38 1.78 6.95 -1.99
N VAL A 39 1.04 6.47 -1.00
CA VAL A 39 1.12 5.07 -0.54
C VAL A 39 0.92 4.09 -1.69
N GLU A 40 0.04 4.43 -2.63
CA GLU A 40 -0.19 3.64 -3.84
C GLU A 40 1.06 3.61 -4.72
N GLN A 41 1.74 4.74 -4.88
CA GLN A 41 2.97 4.84 -5.65
C GLN A 41 4.08 4.01 -5.00
N THR A 42 4.28 4.15 -3.70
CA THR A 42 5.26 3.35 -2.95
C THR A 42 4.99 1.85 -3.06
N LEU A 43 3.71 1.43 -3.00
CA LEU A 43 3.34 0.03 -3.20
C LEU A 43 3.63 -0.43 -4.63
N ASN A 44 3.33 0.39 -5.63
CA ASN A 44 3.61 0.08 -7.03
C ASN A 44 5.10 -0.04 -7.30
N GLU A 45 5.93 0.83 -6.72
CA GLU A 45 7.40 0.73 -6.79
C GLU A 45 7.90 -0.59 -6.19
N TYR A 46 7.39 -0.97 -5.00
CA TYR A 46 7.71 -2.27 -4.41
C TYR A 46 7.35 -3.44 -5.33
N LEU A 47 6.16 -3.42 -5.91
CA LEU A 47 5.70 -4.47 -6.82
C LEU A 47 6.53 -4.51 -8.11
N TYR A 48 6.89 -3.36 -8.65
CA TYR A 48 7.72 -3.24 -9.83
C TYR A 48 9.13 -3.81 -9.59
N ASP A 49 9.79 -3.40 -8.52
CA ASP A 49 11.13 -3.86 -8.15
C ASP A 49 11.17 -5.39 -7.93
N ASN A 50 10.07 -5.96 -7.47
CA ASN A 50 9.95 -7.38 -7.16
C ASN A 50 9.11 -8.16 -8.17
N TYR A 51 8.83 -7.61 -9.34
CA TYR A 51 7.91 -8.19 -10.32
C TYR A 51 8.22 -9.66 -10.65
N SER A 52 9.49 -10.00 -10.87
CA SER A 52 9.94 -11.37 -11.17
C SER A 52 9.81 -12.36 -10.01
N ASN A 53 9.45 -11.88 -8.82
CA ASN A 53 9.32 -12.66 -7.59
C ASN A 53 7.86 -12.71 -7.07
N ILE A 54 6.91 -12.24 -7.88
CA ILE A 54 5.48 -12.27 -7.59
C ILE A 54 4.85 -13.49 -8.25
N LEU A 55 4.06 -14.23 -7.49
CA LEU A 55 3.19 -15.26 -8.03
C LEU A 55 1.90 -14.60 -8.56
N MET A 56 1.72 -14.58 -9.86
CA MET A 56 0.49 -14.08 -10.50
C MET A 56 -0.40 -15.26 -10.88
N ILE A 57 -1.64 -15.23 -10.42
CA ILE A 57 -2.58 -16.35 -10.61
C ILE A 57 -4.02 -15.83 -10.50
N LYS A 58 -4.94 -16.47 -11.22
CA LYS A 58 -6.37 -16.27 -11.00
C LYS A 58 -6.80 -16.85 -9.64
N SER A 59 -7.80 -16.25 -9.01
CA SER A 59 -8.27 -16.72 -7.71
C SER A 59 -8.81 -18.16 -7.81
N THR A 60 -8.71 -18.89 -6.70
CA THR A 60 -9.23 -20.24 -6.62
C THR A 60 -10.71 -20.29 -6.27
N ASP A 61 -11.35 -19.17 -6.06
CA ASP A 61 -12.76 -19.11 -5.66
C ASP A 61 -13.68 -19.46 -6.83
N ASP A 62 -13.30 -19.09 -8.07
CA ASP A 62 -14.01 -19.50 -9.29
C ASP A 62 -13.98 -21.01 -9.53
N LEU A 63 -12.96 -21.71 -9.05
CA LEU A 63 -12.88 -23.16 -9.15
C LEU A 63 -13.86 -23.88 -8.24
N ARG A 64 -14.30 -23.26 -7.16
CA ARG A 64 -15.31 -23.82 -6.26
C ARG A 64 -16.71 -23.79 -6.85
N SER A 65 -17.02 -22.78 -7.65
CA SER A 65 -18.33 -22.62 -8.31
C SER A 65 -18.54 -23.59 -9.47
N LYS A 66 -17.46 -24.07 -10.09
CA LYS A 66 -17.49 -25.03 -11.20
C LYS A 66 -17.34 -26.50 -10.77
N GLN A 67 -17.35 -26.78 -9.46
CA GLN A 67 -16.98 -28.07 -8.86
C GLN A 67 -18.08 -29.13 -8.85
N GLY A 68 -19.01 -29.12 -9.79
CA GLY A 68 -19.99 -30.21 -9.91
C GLY A 68 -19.45 -31.55 -10.45
N GLU A 69 -18.35 -31.56 -11.23
CA GLU A 69 -18.08 -32.75 -12.10
C GLU A 69 -16.62 -33.10 -12.40
N SER A 70 -15.59 -32.67 -11.63
CA SER A 70 -14.22 -32.95 -12.09
C SER A 70 -13.31 -33.68 -11.11
N ASN A 71 -12.55 -34.64 -11.65
CA ASN A 71 -11.52 -35.44 -11.00
C ASN A 71 -10.38 -34.56 -10.48
N GLY A 72 -9.85 -34.88 -9.31
CA GLY A 72 -8.94 -34.08 -8.45
C GLY A 72 -7.74 -33.34 -9.06
N LEU A 73 -7.47 -33.46 -10.36
CA LEU A 73 -6.43 -32.75 -11.10
C LEU A 73 -6.86 -31.33 -11.55
N ASP A 74 -8.17 -31.08 -11.67
CA ASP A 74 -8.72 -29.80 -12.16
C ASP A 74 -8.72 -28.68 -11.11
N LYS A 75 -8.13 -28.94 -9.93
CA LYS A 75 -7.98 -27.95 -8.85
C LYS A 75 -6.73 -27.08 -8.97
N LEU A 76 -5.91 -27.34 -9.98
CA LEU A 76 -4.69 -26.57 -10.22
C LEU A 76 -4.98 -25.45 -11.23
N VAL A 77 -4.71 -24.23 -10.84
CA VAL A 77 -4.73 -23.07 -11.73
C VAL A 77 -3.35 -22.90 -12.33
N ILE A 78 -3.29 -22.67 -13.64
CA ILE A 78 -2.03 -22.33 -14.28
C ILE A 78 -1.69 -20.90 -13.90
N PRO A 79 -0.54 -20.65 -13.21
CA PRO A 79 -0.13 -19.31 -12.87
C PRO A 79 0.23 -18.50 -14.12
N ASP A 80 -0.16 -17.22 -14.17
CA ASP A 80 0.26 -16.30 -15.22
C ASP A 80 1.76 -15.99 -15.10
N ALA A 81 2.29 -15.96 -13.86
CA ALA A 81 3.72 -15.83 -13.58
C ALA A 81 4.11 -16.58 -12.31
N VAL A 82 5.27 -17.21 -12.33
CA VAL A 82 5.87 -17.95 -11.20
C VAL A 82 7.13 -17.24 -10.72
N PRO A 83 7.34 -17.12 -9.39
CA PRO A 83 8.55 -16.50 -8.84
C PRO A 83 9.83 -17.18 -9.33
N LYS A 84 10.81 -16.38 -9.79
CA LYS A 84 12.08 -16.89 -10.31
C LYS A 84 13.04 -17.31 -9.19
N ILE A 85 13.11 -16.56 -8.11
CA ILE A 85 14.08 -16.75 -7.03
C ILE A 85 13.40 -17.00 -5.71
N LYS A 86 12.56 -16.06 -5.27
CA LYS A 86 11.92 -16.08 -3.96
C LYS A 86 10.53 -15.45 -4.04
N LEU A 87 9.54 -16.13 -3.51
CA LEU A 87 8.22 -15.56 -3.41
C LEU A 87 8.22 -14.37 -2.42
N VAL A 88 7.79 -13.21 -2.88
CA VAL A 88 7.64 -11.99 -2.06
C VAL A 88 6.18 -11.54 -1.94
N ALA A 89 5.37 -11.87 -2.93
CA ALA A 89 3.95 -11.57 -2.97
C ALA A 89 3.18 -12.55 -3.86
N ARG A 90 1.88 -12.66 -3.65
CA ARG A 90 0.92 -13.29 -4.56
C ARG A 90 -0.03 -12.21 -5.05
N TYR A 91 -0.31 -12.20 -6.34
CA TYR A 91 -1.31 -11.32 -6.97
C TYR A 91 -2.39 -12.16 -7.62
N GLU A 92 -3.64 -11.95 -7.19
CA GLU A 92 -4.82 -12.56 -7.79
C GLU A 92 -5.38 -11.59 -8.82
N THR A 93 -5.20 -11.92 -10.10
CA THR A 93 -5.44 -11.03 -11.23
C THR A 93 -6.92 -10.72 -11.45
N ASP A 94 -7.81 -11.66 -11.16
CA ASP A 94 -9.27 -11.53 -11.25
C ASP A 94 -9.88 -10.72 -10.11
N LEU A 95 -9.37 -10.90 -8.89
CA LEU A 95 -9.83 -10.18 -7.69
C LEU A 95 -9.07 -8.88 -7.42
N LYS A 96 -8.01 -8.61 -8.20
CA LYS A 96 -7.09 -7.48 -7.99
C LYS A 96 -6.56 -7.40 -6.56
N LYS A 97 -6.35 -8.57 -5.92
CA LYS A 97 -5.84 -8.67 -4.56
C LYS A 97 -4.37 -9.03 -4.53
N VAL A 98 -3.62 -8.27 -3.75
CA VAL A 98 -2.19 -8.51 -3.49
C VAL A 98 -2.02 -9.02 -2.07
N TYR A 99 -1.30 -10.12 -1.92
CA TYR A 99 -0.92 -10.72 -0.64
C TYR A 99 0.60 -10.51 -0.47
N LEU A 100 0.98 -9.56 0.36
CA LEU A 100 2.37 -9.17 0.59
C LEU A 100 2.97 -9.92 1.77
N LEU A 101 4.18 -10.45 1.61
CA LEU A 101 4.93 -11.01 2.73
C LEU A 101 5.56 -9.88 3.56
N PRO A 102 5.30 -9.82 4.89
CA PRO A 102 5.78 -8.72 5.74
C PRO A 102 7.31 -8.59 5.78
N LYS A 103 8.03 -9.75 5.80
CA LYS A 103 9.50 -9.74 5.92
C LYS A 103 10.20 -9.14 4.70
N PRO A 104 9.92 -9.56 3.43
CA PRO A 104 10.47 -8.91 2.26
C PRO A 104 10.11 -7.42 2.15
N LEU A 105 8.84 -7.08 2.44
CA LEU A 105 8.36 -5.70 2.42
C LEU A 105 9.14 -4.82 3.42
N LYS A 106 9.33 -5.31 4.66
CA LYS A 106 10.10 -4.59 5.68
C LYS A 106 11.54 -4.35 5.25
N LEU A 107 12.19 -5.35 4.65
CA LEU A 107 13.57 -5.24 4.16
C LEU A 107 13.67 -4.22 3.02
N TRP A 108 12.71 -4.22 2.10
CA TRP A 108 12.66 -3.25 1.01
C TRP A 108 12.42 -1.83 1.54
N CYS A 109 11.45 -1.62 2.42
CA CYS A 109 11.24 -0.32 3.07
C CYS A 109 12.51 0.20 3.74
N SER A 110 13.23 -0.68 4.45
CA SER A 110 14.51 -0.30 5.09
C SER A 110 15.57 0.12 4.07
N ALA A 111 15.66 -0.56 2.92
CA ALA A 111 16.59 -0.20 1.85
C ALA A 111 16.24 1.13 1.18
N GLN A 112 14.95 1.45 1.06
CA GLN A 112 14.45 2.71 0.51
C GLN A 112 14.33 3.84 1.55
N GLN A 113 14.80 3.62 2.79
CA GLN A 113 14.69 4.58 3.90
C GLN A 113 13.24 4.98 4.26
N ILE A 114 12.28 4.10 3.95
CA ILE A 114 10.86 4.30 4.24
C ILE A 114 10.54 3.74 5.63
N ASN A 115 9.83 4.51 6.46
CA ASN A 115 9.35 4.01 7.74
C ASN A 115 8.26 2.94 7.54
N TYR A 116 8.61 1.68 7.76
CA TYR A 116 7.73 0.54 7.57
C TYR A 116 6.43 0.63 8.38
N SER A 117 6.47 1.12 9.63
CA SER A 117 5.29 1.22 10.48
C SER A 117 4.33 2.30 9.98
N ALA A 118 4.84 3.46 9.56
CA ALA A 118 4.05 4.52 8.96
C ALA A 118 3.43 4.03 7.64
N PHE A 119 4.21 3.40 6.76
CA PHE A 119 3.73 2.85 5.50
C PHE A 119 2.61 1.83 5.70
N LEU A 120 2.71 0.93 6.69
CA LEU A 120 1.63 -0.01 7.02
C LEU A 120 0.38 0.67 7.55
N SER A 121 0.52 1.71 8.37
CA SER A 121 -0.60 2.50 8.87
C SER A 121 -1.35 3.17 7.72
N ASP A 122 -0.61 3.74 6.79
CA ASP A 122 -1.16 4.41 5.61
C ASP A 122 -1.81 3.42 4.63
N LEU A 123 -1.19 2.25 4.40
CA LEU A 123 -1.81 1.17 3.62
C LEU A 123 -3.15 0.74 4.23
N LYS A 124 -3.22 0.65 5.55
CA LYS A 124 -4.45 0.31 6.25
C LYS A 124 -5.51 1.41 6.12
N ALA A 125 -5.11 2.67 6.31
CA ALA A 125 -6.01 3.81 6.28
C ALA A 125 -6.53 4.12 4.87
N LYS A 126 -5.63 4.14 3.86
CA LYS A 126 -5.96 4.58 2.49
C LYS A 126 -6.41 3.43 1.57
N MET A 127 -5.87 2.22 1.74
CA MET A 127 -6.14 1.08 0.87
C MET A 127 -6.87 -0.08 1.59
N GLY A 128 -7.27 0.09 2.84
CA GLY A 128 -8.00 -0.93 3.60
C GLY A 128 -7.19 -2.22 3.83
N ALA A 129 -5.87 -2.13 3.88
CA ALA A 129 -5.00 -3.28 4.08
C ALA A 129 -5.33 -4.03 5.37
N LYS A 130 -5.38 -5.37 5.30
CA LYS A 130 -5.68 -6.25 6.43
C LYS A 130 -4.58 -7.29 6.59
N ARG A 131 -4.35 -7.73 7.82
CA ARG A 131 -3.49 -8.89 8.07
C ARG A 131 -4.33 -10.16 8.01
N ASP A 132 -3.79 -11.18 7.38
CA ASP A 132 -4.42 -12.49 7.25
C ASP A 132 -3.35 -13.58 7.24
N LYS A 133 -3.77 -14.83 7.42
CA LYS A 133 -2.92 -16.01 7.36
C LYS A 133 -3.32 -16.90 6.20
N VAL A 134 -2.50 -16.91 5.15
CA VAL A 134 -2.85 -17.52 3.86
C VAL A 134 -1.75 -18.47 3.38
N ARG A 135 -2.14 -19.54 2.69
CA ARG A 135 -1.23 -20.38 1.90
C ARG A 135 -1.02 -19.72 0.54
N LEU A 136 0.10 -19.05 0.35
CA LEU A 136 0.40 -18.33 -0.89
C LEU A 136 0.47 -19.26 -2.13
N GLY A 137 0.83 -20.50 -1.93
CA GLY A 137 0.84 -21.53 -2.99
C GLY A 137 -0.50 -22.20 -3.28
N LYS A 138 -1.63 -21.75 -2.66
CA LYS A 138 -2.94 -22.36 -2.86
C LYS A 138 -3.34 -22.32 -4.35
N GLY A 139 -3.73 -23.45 -4.90
CA GLY A 139 -4.10 -23.60 -6.32
C GLY A 139 -2.90 -23.81 -7.26
N THR A 140 -1.69 -23.92 -6.73
CA THR A 140 -0.46 -24.21 -7.52
C THR A 140 0.24 -25.47 -7.01
N LEU A 141 1.29 -25.88 -7.74
CA LEU A 141 2.19 -26.97 -7.31
C LEU A 141 3.04 -26.61 -6.08
N LEU A 142 3.10 -25.33 -5.72
CA LEU A 142 3.89 -24.84 -4.59
C LEU A 142 3.20 -25.19 -3.26
N LYS A 143 3.73 -26.18 -2.56
CA LYS A 143 3.25 -26.59 -1.22
C LYS A 143 3.88 -25.69 -0.16
N LEU A 144 3.30 -24.52 0.08
CA LEU A 144 3.75 -23.59 1.12
C LEU A 144 2.85 -23.69 2.36
N GLU A 145 3.46 -23.62 3.54
CA GLU A 145 2.72 -23.48 4.79
C GLU A 145 1.97 -22.14 4.87
N PRO A 146 0.89 -22.06 5.68
CA PRO A 146 0.20 -20.81 5.90
C PRO A 146 1.14 -19.75 6.48
N GLN A 147 1.21 -18.58 5.88
CA GLN A 147 2.07 -17.46 6.27
C GLN A 147 1.23 -16.23 6.57
N ASP A 148 1.71 -15.42 7.51
CA ASP A 148 1.11 -14.12 7.77
C ASP A 148 1.38 -13.20 6.57
N VAL A 149 0.34 -12.56 6.10
CA VAL A 149 0.38 -11.67 4.93
C VAL A 149 -0.37 -10.37 5.18
N ILE A 150 -0.04 -9.36 4.41
CA ILE A 150 -0.79 -8.12 4.31
C ILE A 150 -1.59 -8.19 3.01
N VAL A 151 -2.91 -8.17 3.12
CA VAL A 151 -3.83 -8.24 1.97
C VAL A 151 -4.25 -6.83 1.60
N VAL A 152 -4.04 -6.46 0.35
CA VAL A 152 -4.41 -5.16 -0.22
C VAL A 152 -5.26 -5.41 -1.45
N THR A 153 -6.36 -4.68 -1.60
CA THR A 153 -7.16 -4.68 -2.83
C THR A 153 -6.74 -3.48 -3.68
N MET A 154 -6.25 -3.75 -4.89
CA MET A 154 -5.88 -2.72 -5.85
C MET A 154 -7.15 -2.23 -6.54
N LYS A 155 -7.46 -0.94 -6.45
CA LYS A 155 -8.54 -0.34 -7.26
C LYS A 155 -8.12 -0.33 -8.71
N SER A 156 -9.05 -0.58 -9.65
CA SER A 156 -8.73 -0.48 -11.07
C SER A 156 -8.56 0.99 -11.47
N PHE A 157 -7.69 1.24 -12.44
CA PHE A 157 -7.52 2.57 -13.04
C PHE A 157 -8.83 3.09 -13.66
N ASP A 158 -9.71 2.20 -14.09
CA ASP A 158 -10.98 2.54 -14.72
C ASP A 158 -12.03 3.09 -13.75
N GLU A 159 -11.98 2.65 -12.45
CA GLU A 159 -12.90 3.16 -11.43
C GLU A 159 -12.59 4.62 -11.03
N LYS A 160 -11.31 5.05 -11.13
CA LYS A 160 -10.93 6.45 -10.86
C LYS A 160 -11.36 7.41 -11.96
N ARG A 161 -11.58 6.94 -13.20
CA ARG A 161 -12.03 7.78 -14.31
C ARG A 161 -13.53 8.09 -14.23
N GLY A 162 -14.34 7.15 -13.77
CA GLY A 162 -15.77 7.36 -13.56
C GLY A 162 -16.09 8.37 -12.44
N GLU A 163 -15.28 8.41 -11.36
CA GLU A 163 -15.50 9.36 -10.25
C GLU A 163 -15.10 10.81 -10.61
N GLN A 164 -14.24 11.04 -11.63
CA GLN A 164 -13.85 12.39 -12.09
C GLN A 164 -14.81 12.95 -13.14
N ASP A 165 -15.36 12.11 -14.01
CA ASP A 165 -16.29 12.55 -15.06
C ASP A 165 -17.67 12.95 -14.49
N ASP A 166 -18.08 12.40 -13.34
CA ASP A 166 -19.34 12.73 -12.66
C ASP A 166 -19.28 14.10 -11.94
N VAL A 167 -18.11 14.61 -11.60
CA VAL A 167 -17.94 15.92 -10.92
C VAL A 167 -17.90 17.08 -11.92
N GLU A 168 -17.49 16.86 -13.17
CA GLU A 168 -17.47 17.91 -14.20
C GLU A 168 -18.82 18.09 -14.93
N ALA A 169 -19.78 17.19 -14.72
CA ALA A 169 -21.10 17.27 -15.35
C ALA A 169 -22.14 18.06 -14.53
N GLU A 170 -21.83 18.52 -13.32
CA GLU A 170 -22.71 19.30 -12.45
C GLU A 170 -22.30 20.78 -12.27
N VAL A 171 -21.51 21.37 -13.18
CA VAL A 171 -21.17 22.81 -13.14
C VAL A 171 -21.76 23.55 -14.32
#